data_698694f01b04ed61f2452ba45a8fef62
#
_entry.id   698694f01b04ed61f2452ba45a8fef62
#
_cell.length_a   1.000
_cell.length_b   1.000
_cell.length_c   1.000
_cell.angle_alpha   90.00
_cell.angle_beta   90.00
_cell.angle_gamma   90.00
#
_symmetry.space_group_name_H-M   'P 1'
#
loop_
_entity.id
_entity.type
_entity.pdbx_description
1 polymer ?
#
loop_
_entity_poly.entity_id
_entity_poly.type
_entity_poly.pdbx_seq_one_letter_code
_entity_poly.pdbx_strand_id
1 'polypeptide(L)'
;MRPIIIALSKSAELEDKLKVLEGGADDFISEPVNPEEFVMRVKAHLRREFESNLDMKKMLPNKNYSMRALKRILSGNSGWACLYITIENFKNYREAYTKLASDKLLQTYSAIITSSLNEDDFLGSISENEFLVITNQYKAEKIANFLTFAFDTVAPKFYSKSDTARGYMITQGDDMA
;
A
#
# COMPACT_ATOMS: atom_id res chain seq x y z
N MET A 1 8.52 12.52 5.21
CA MET A 1 7.44 13.02 4.34
C MET A 1 7.87 14.38 3.85
N ARG A 2 7.91 14.65 2.54
CA ARG A 2 8.16 15.99 2.04
C ARG A 2 6.91 16.82 2.36
N PRO A 3 7.04 18.00 2.98
CA PRO A 3 5.88 18.85 3.22
C PRO A 3 5.31 19.34 1.88
N ILE A 4 3.99 19.49 1.82
CA ILE A 4 3.34 20.20 0.73
C ILE A 4 3.53 21.70 0.99
N ILE A 5 4.10 22.41 0.03
CA ILE A 5 4.43 23.82 0.12
C ILE A 5 3.48 24.60 -0.80
N ILE A 6 2.60 25.41 -0.22
CA ILE A 6 1.73 26.32 -0.95
C ILE A 6 2.20 27.75 -0.67
N ALA A 7 2.67 28.44 -1.70
CA ALA A 7 3.14 29.80 -1.57
C ALA A 7 1.99 30.80 -1.68
N LEU A 8 1.97 31.77 -0.79
CA LEU A 8 1.04 32.91 -0.82
C LEU A 8 1.81 34.18 -1.16
N SER A 9 1.32 34.96 -2.09
CA SER A 9 1.98 36.20 -2.51
C SER A 9 0.99 37.31 -2.89
N LYS A 10 1.35 38.54 -2.62
CA LYS A 10 0.62 39.71 -3.11
C LYS A 10 0.85 39.97 -4.61
N SER A 11 1.94 39.45 -5.19
CA SER A 11 2.20 39.50 -6.60
C SER A 11 1.37 38.48 -7.35
N ALA A 12 0.71 38.93 -8.42
CA ALA A 12 0.01 38.07 -9.38
C ALA A 12 0.82 37.87 -10.67
N GLU A 13 2.05 38.42 -10.73
CA GLU A 13 2.90 38.38 -11.90
C GLU A 13 3.34 36.96 -12.24
N LEU A 14 3.36 36.65 -13.54
CA LEU A 14 3.71 35.31 -14.02
C LEU A 14 5.14 34.90 -13.61
N GLU A 15 6.06 35.84 -13.68
CA GLU A 15 7.47 35.61 -13.37
C GLU A 15 7.68 35.17 -11.91
N ASP A 16 6.98 35.82 -10.96
CA ASP A 16 7.05 35.44 -9.55
C ASP A 16 6.45 34.08 -9.30
N LYS A 17 5.34 33.73 -9.97
CA LYS A 17 4.75 32.39 -9.91
C LYS A 17 5.72 31.32 -10.39
N LEU A 18 6.36 31.57 -11.54
CA LEU A 18 7.32 30.61 -12.10
C LEU A 18 8.51 30.41 -11.17
N LYS A 19 9.11 31.45 -10.64
CA LYS A 19 10.24 31.40 -9.70
C LYS A 19 9.91 30.57 -8.46
N VAL A 20 8.72 30.75 -7.91
CA VAL A 20 8.28 30.01 -6.69
C VAL A 20 8.05 28.53 -6.97
N LEU A 21 7.40 28.20 -8.10
CA LEU A 21 7.16 26.81 -8.49
C LEU A 21 8.46 26.10 -8.87
N GLU A 22 9.36 26.75 -9.60
CA GLU A 22 10.72 26.24 -9.90
C GLU A 22 11.55 26.07 -8.62
N GLY A 23 11.35 26.93 -7.62
CA GLY A 23 11.95 26.82 -6.30
C GLY A 23 11.46 25.64 -5.47
N GLY A 24 10.44 24.91 -5.95
CA GLY A 24 9.95 23.68 -5.36
C GLY A 24 8.66 23.81 -4.54
N ALA A 25 7.92 24.90 -4.67
CA ALA A 25 6.55 24.97 -4.16
C ALA A 25 5.62 24.07 -5.00
N ASP A 26 4.65 23.45 -4.34
CA ASP A 26 3.67 22.56 -4.98
C ASP A 26 2.48 23.33 -5.56
N ASP A 27 2.22 24.55 -5.05
CA ASP A 27 1.20 25.45 -5.58
C ASP A 27 1.51 26.91 -5.23
N PHE A 28 0.80 27.82 -5.90
CA PHE A 28 0.90 29.26 -5.71
C PHE A 28 -0.49 29.89 -5.67
N ILE A 29 -0.76 30.76 -4.70
CA ILE A 29 -2.01 31.50 -4.56
C ILE A 29 -1.70 32.99 -4.39
N SER A 30 -2.31 33.84 -5.23
CA SER A 30 -2.20 35.29 -5.09
C SER A 30 -3.19 35.84 -4.05
N GLU A 31 -2.77 36.83 -3.29
CA GLU A 31 -3.64 37.62 -2.41
C GLU A 31 -4.53 38.59 -3.21
N PRO A 32 -5.78 38.85 -2.76
CA PRO A 32 -6.40 38.37 -1.56
C PRO A 32 -6.81 36.88 -1.70
N VAL A 33 -6.49 36.08 -0.69
CA VAL A 33 -6.78 34.64 -0.70
C VAL A 33 -8.28 34.41 -0.46
N ASN A 34 -8.93 33.72 -1.39
CA ASN A 34 -10.28 33.21 -1.14
C ASN A 34 -10.19 31.97 -0.23
N PRO A 35 -10.84 31.98 0.97
CA PRO A 35 -10.74 30.87 1.91
C PRO A 35 -11.25 29.54 1.36
N GLU A 36 -12.33 29.56 0.55
CA GLU A 36 -12.89 28.35 -0.04
C GLU A 36 -11.93 27.74 -1.09
N GLU A 37 -11.37 28.59 -1.96
CA GLU A 37 -10.35 28.17 -2.92
C GLU A 37 -9.12 27.56 -2.24
N PHE A 38 -8.62 28.23 -1.19
CA PHE A 38 -7.48 27.73 -0.41
C PHE A 38 -7.75 26.34 0.15
N VAL A 39 -8.89 26.14 0.80
CA VAL A 39 -9.28 24.83 1.36
C VAL A 39 -9.38 23.77 0.27
N MET A 40 -9.93 24.10 -0.90
CA MET A 40 -10.06 23.13 -1.99
C MET A 40 -8.71 22.76 -2.60
N ARG A 41 -7.76 23.69 -2.70
CA ARG A 41 -6.39 23.41 -3.15
C ARG A 41 -5.64 22.53 -2.17
N VAL A 42 -5.71 22.84 -0.87
CA VAL A 42 -5.13 22.00 0.19
C VAL A 42 -5.69 20.57 0.12
N LYS A 43 -7.02 20.42 0.01
CA LYS A 43 -7.66 19.11 -0.14
C LYS A 43 -7.20 18.37 -1.40
N ALA A 44 -7.02 19.07 -2.51
CA ALA A 44 -6.55 18.47 -3.76
C ALA A 44 -5.12 17.93 -3.64
N HIS A 45 -4.21 18.69 -3.00
CA HIS A 45 -2.85 18.26 -2.75
C HIS A 45 -2.78 17.09 -1.77
N LEU A 46 -3.54 17.13 -0.67
CA LEU A 46 -3.62 16.03 0.29
C LEU A 46 -4.16 14.76 -0.36
N ARG A 47 -5.17 14.85 -1.22
CA ARG A 47 -5.70 13.71 -1.97
C ARG A 47 -4.65 13.10 -2.88
N ARG A 48 -3.93 13.92 -3.68
CA ARG A 48 -2.84 13.43 -4.55
C ARG A 48 -1.73 12.75 -3.76
N GLU A 49 -1.33 13.32 -2.63
CA GLU A 49 -0.34 12.72 -1.74
C GLU A 49 -0.85 11.37 -1.18
N PHE A 50 -2.10 11.30 -0.77
CA PHE A 50 -2.72 10.07 -0.30
C PHE A 50 -2.76 9.01 -1.40
N GLU A 51 -3.28 9.34 -2.58
CA GLU A 51 -3.36 8.42 -3.73
C GLU A 51 -1.97 7.95 -4.19
N SER A 52 -0.96 8.82 -4.18
CA SER A 52 0.41 8.47 -4.55
C SER A 52 1.09 7.50 -3.56
N ASN A 53 0.58 7.40 -2.36
CA ASN A 53 1.08 6.52 -1.30
C ASN A 53 0.28 5.22 -1.16
N LEU A 54 -0.74 4.99 -1.99
CA LEU A 54 -1.55 3.76 -1.98
C LEU A 54 -1.14 2.77 -3.08
N ASP A 55 -1.22 1.49 -2.72
CA ASP A 55 -1.40 0.39 -3.66
C ASP A 55 -2.91 0.23 -3.91
N MET A 56 -3.38 0.71 -5.06
CA MET A 56 -4.81 0.76 -5.38
C MET A 56 -5.46 -0.63 -5.51
N LYS A 57 -4.69 -1.68 -5.81
CA LYS A 57 -5.22 -3.05 -5.89
C LYS A 57 -5.57 -3.62 -4.52
N LYS A 58 -4.73 -3.36 -3.54
CA LYS A 58 -4.87 -3.87 -2.18
C LYS A 58 -5.50 -2.84 -1.22
N MET A 59 -5.63 -1.59 -1.64
CA MET A 59 -6.06 -0.45 -0.82
C MET A 59 -5.20 -0.27 0.44
N LEU A 60 -3.90 -0.55 0.30
CA LEU A 60 -2.91 -0.46 1.37
C LEU A 60 -1.85 0.59 1.05
N PRO A 61 -1.17 1.14 2.06
CA PRO A 61 0.05 1.92 1.85
C PRO A 61 1.02 1.19 0.92
N ASN A 62 1.51 1.89 -0.10
CA ASN A 62 2.42 1.30 -1.09
C ASN A 62 3.84 1.09 -0.52
N LYS A 63 4.72 0.48 -1.32
CA LYS A 63 6.11 0.19 -0.96
C LYS A 63 6.84 1.41 -0.38
N ASN A 64 6.73 2.56 -1.04
CA ASN A 64 7.46 3.76 -0.61
C ASN A 64 6.99 4.24 0.77
N TYR A 65 5.69 4.22 1.01
CA TYR A 65 5.14 4.56 2.32
C TYR A 65 5.53 3.53 3.39
N SER A 66 5.42 2.25 3.06
CA SER A 66 5.78 1.13 3.94
C SER A 66 7.24 1.18 4.39
N MET A 67 8.15 1.45 3.46
CA MET A 67 9.58 1.60 3.77
C MET A 67 9.88 2.84 4.62
N ARG A 68 9.13 3.94 4.46
CA ARG A 68 9.25 5.11 5.34
C ARG A 68 8.76 4.80 6.75
N ALA A 69 7.64 4.09 6.87
CA ALA A 69 7.12 3.65 8.17
C ALA A 69 8.13 2.76 8.90
N LEU A 70 8.71 1.78 8.20
CA LEU A 70 9.75 0.91 8.75
C LEU A 70 10.98 1.70 9.22
N LYS A 71 11.50 2.60 8.38
CA LYS A 71 12.66 3.44 8.75
C LYS A 71 12.40 4.28 10.01
N ARG A 72 11.19 4.83 10.14
CA ARG A 72 10.82 5.62 11.34
C ARG A 72 10.84 4.78 12.61
N ILE A 73 10.39 3.52 12.54
CA ILE A 73 10.38 2.62 13.68
C ILE A 73 11.79 2.14 14.03
N LEU A 74 12.64 1.85 13.04
CA LEU A 74 14.04 1.49 13.24
C LEU A 74 14.85 2.57 13.98
N SER A 75 14.45 3.83 13.89
CA SER A 75 15.09 4.93 14.63
C SER A 75 14.56 5.10 16.06
N GLY A 76 13.54 4.35 16.47
CA GLY A 76 12.96 4.36 17.82
C GLY A 76 13.49 3.24 18.71
N ASN A 77 13.27 3.36 20.03
CA ASN A 77 13.71 2.38 21.04
C ASN A 77 12.57 1.51 21.59
N SER A 78 11.42 1.46 20.94
CA SER A 78 10.27 0.65 21.40
C SER A 78 10.38 -0.80 20.91
N GLY A 79 9.87 -1.75 21.71
CA GLY A 79 9.79 -3.17 21.34
C GLY A 79 8.78 -3.41 20.22
N TRP A 80 9.27 -3.58 19.00
CA TRP A 80 8.49 -3.83 17.80
C TRP A 80 8.96 -5.10 17.10
N ALA A 81 8.10 -5.65 16.25
CA ALA A 81 8.41 -6.74 15.34
C ALA A 81 7.94 -6.39 13.93
N CYS A 82 8.63 -6.92 12.96
CA CYS A 82 8.30 -6.81 11.55
C CYS A 82 7.96 -8.19 11.01
N LEU A 83 6.76 -8.35 10.44
CA LEU A 83 6.38 -9.54 9.69
C LEU A 83 6.43 -9.20 8.20
N TYR A 84 7.25 -9.93 7.48
CA TYR A 84 7.28 -9.93 6.02
C TYR A 84 6.48 -11.13 5.51
N ILE A 85 5.41 -10.84 4.79
CA ILE A 85 4.43 -11.85 4.37
C ILE A 85 4.47 -11.95 2.86
N THR A 86 4.65 -13.15 2.33
CA THR A 86 4.66 -13.45 0.90
C THR A 86 3.63 -14.52 0.57
N ILE A 87 2.84 -14.30 -0.47
CA ILE A 87 2.02 -15.36 -1.08
C ILE A 87 2.91 -16.06 -2.12
N GLU A 88 3.35 -17.27 -1.79
CA GLU A 88 4.19 -18.05 -2.69
C GLU A 88 3.43 -18.52 -3.92
N ASN A 89 4.16 -18.77 -5.02
CA ASN A 89 3.62 -19.21 -6.30
C ASN A 89 2.52 -18.31 -6.90
N PHE A 90 2.41 -17.06 -6.43
CA PHE A 90 1.39 -16.12 -6.90
C PHE A 90 1.49 -15.83 -8.41
N LYS A 91 2.71 -15.78 -8.97
CA LYS A 91 2.93 -15.61 -10.42
C LYS A 91 2.26 -16.76 -11.19
N ASN A 92 2.51 -18.00 -10.79
CA ASN A 92 1.94 -19.19 -11.41
C ASN A 92 0.39 -19.21 -11.28
N TYR A 93 -0.12 -18.81 -10.12
CA TYR A 93 -1.56 -18.67 -9.92
C TYR A 93 -2.16 -17.64 -10.90
N ARG A 94 -1.52 -16.48 -11.06
CA ARG A 94 -1.99 -15.43 -11.98
C ARG A 94 -1.94 -15.85 -13.45
N GLU A 95 -1.01 -16.71 -13.84
CA GLU A 95 -0.90 -17.27 -15.18
C GLU A 95 -1.96 -18.35 -15.44
N ALA A 96 -2.27 -19.17 -14.45
CA ALA A 96 -3.27 -20.22 -14.55
C ALA A 96 -4.72 -19.70 -14.46
N TYR A 97 -4.91 -18.60 -13.73
CA TYR A 97 -6.23 -18.00 -13.47
C TYR A 97 -6.34 -16.59 -14.07
N THR A 98 -7.54 -16.03 -14.05
CA THR A 98 -7.78 -14.68 -14.57
C THR A 98 -7.17 -13.61 -13.63
N LYS A 99 -6.86 -12.44 -14.21
CA LYS A 99 -6.45 -11.26 -13.45
C LYS A 99 -7.46 -10.91 -12.36
N LEU A 100 -8.76 -11.01 -12.64
CA LEU A 100 -9.82 -10.75 -11.67
C LEU A 100 -9.75 -11.69 -10.46
N ALA A 101 -9.47 -12.98 -10.70
CA ALA A 101 -9.30 -13.96 -9.63
C ALA A 101 -8.09 -13.63 -8.75
N SER A 102 -6.98 -13.25 -9.37
CA SER A 102 -5.76 -12.84 -8.66
C SER A 102 -5.97 -11.57 -7.83
N ASP A 103 -6.63 -10.56 -8.38
CA ASP A 103 -6.93 -9.32 -7.67
C ASP A 103 -7.89 -9.60 -6.49
N LYS A 104 -8.87 -10.48 -6.66
CA LYS A 104 -9.79 -10.89 -5.59
C LYS A 104 -9.09 -11.65 -4.46
N LEU A 105 -8.15 -12.54 -4.78
CA LEU A 105 -7.32 -13.23 -3.80
C LEU A 105 -6.52 -12.22 -2.97
N LEU A 106 -5.83 -11.28 -3.63
CA LEU A 106 -5.04 -10.25 -2.94
C LEU A 106 -5.91 -9.36 -2.03
N GLN A 107 -7.07 -8.92 -2.51
CA GLN A 107 -8.01 -8.11 -1.73
C GLN A 107 -8.54 -8.88 -0.52
N THR A 108 -8.92 -10.14 -0.70
CA THR A 108 -9.42 -10.97 0.40
C THR A 108 -8.33 -11.18 1.45
N TYR A 109 -7.10 -11.49 1.03
CA TYR A 109 -6.01 -11.69 1.97
C TYR A 109 -5.58 -10.40 2.67
N SER A 110 -5.58 -9.27 1.95
CA SER A 110 -5.39 -7.94 2.56
C SER A 110 -6.42 -7.65 3.64
N ALA A 111 -7.69 -7.99 3.41
CA ALA A 111 -8.75 -7.82 4.39
C ALA A 111 -8.56 -8.74 5.63
N ILE A 112 -8.13 -9.98 5.42
CA ILE A 112 -7.81 -10.91 6.51
C ILE A 112 -6.67 -10.36 7.36
N ILE A 113 -5.58 -9.89 6.74
CA ILE A 113 -4.46 -9.28 7.47
C ILE A 113 -4.97 -8.07 8.26
N THR A 114 -5.69 -7.16 7.61
CA THR A 114 -6.22 -5.95 8.26
C THR A 114 -7.09 -6.30 9.48
N SER A 115 -7.94 -7.32 9.38
CA SER A 115 -8.83 -7.73 10.48
C SER A 115 -8.09 -8.37 11.67
N SER A 116 -6.85 -8.82 11.46
CA SER A 116 -6.00 -9.38 12.52
C SER A 116 -5.18 -8.34 13.29
N LEU A 117 -5.21 -7.08 12.84
CA LEU A 117 -4.40 -5.99 13.36
C LEU A 117 -5.24 -5.00 14.17
N ASN A 118 -4.58 -4.28 15.08
CA ASN A 118 -5.15 -3.18 15.86
C ASN A 118 -4.75 -1.83 15.26
N GLU A 119 -5.31 -0.74 15.80
CA GLU A 119 -5.03 0.63 15.35
C GLU A 119 -3.54 1.03 15.49
N ASP A 120 -2.83 0.45 16.45
CA ASP A 120 -1.39 0.71 16.67
C ASP A 120 -0.48 -0.06 15.71
N ASP A 121 -1.02 -1.05 14.99
CA ASP A 121 -0.26 -1.87 14.06
C ASP A 121 -0.25 -1.20 12.68
N PHE A 122 0.80 -1.43 11.89
CA PHE A 122 0.90 -0.93 10.54
C PHE A 122 0.84 -2.07 9.53
N LEU A 123 0.06 -1.91 8.47
CA LEU A 123 0.03 -2.80 7.32
C LEU A 123 0.33 -2.01 6.05
N GLY A 124 1.24 -2.53 5.23
CA GLY A 124 1.57 -1.95 3.94
C GLY A 124 1.89 -2.99 2.88
N SER A 125 1.87 -2.55 1.63
CA SER A 125 2.27 -3.33 0.45
C SER A 125 3.74 -3.13 0.16
N ILE A 126 4.45 -4.20 -0.19
CA ILE A 126 5.85 -4.15 -0.65
C ILE A 126 5.92 -4.42 -2.15
N SER A 127 5.22 -5.44 -2.62
CA SER A 127 5.06 -5.75 -4.04
C SER A 127 3.65 -6.30 -4.31
N GLU A 128 3.43 -6.88 -5.47
CA GLU A 128 2.11 -7.41 -5.84
C GLU A 128 1.58 -8.44 -4.83
N ASN A 129 2.42 -9.38 -4.39
CA ASN A 129 2.07 -10.48 -3.48
C ASN A 129 2.75 -10.42 -2.11
N GLU A 130 3.36 -9.28 -1.77
CA GLU A 130 4.14 -9.10 -0.55
C GLU A 130 3.56 -7.99 0.31
N PHE A 131 3.56 -8.24 1.62
CA PHE A 131 3.01 -7.34 2.62
C PHE A 131 4.01 -7.13 3.76
N LEU A 132 3.93 -5.98 4.38
CA LEU A 132 4.72 -5.63 5.57
C LEU A 132 3.76 -5.33 6.70
N VAL A 133 3.87 -6.06 7.80
CA VAL A 133 3.20 -5.74 9.06
C VAL A 133 4.25 -5.30 10.07
N ILE A 134 4.00 -4.18 10.74
CA ILE A 134 4.79 -3.73 11.88
C ILE A 134 3.86 -3.75 13.10
N THR A 135 4.25 -4.48 14.12
CA THR A 135 3.43 -4.72 15.30
C THR A 135 4.30 -4.77 16.56
N ASN A 136 3.69 -4.98 17.70
CA ASN A 136 4.40 -5.23 18.94
C ASN A 136 5.01 -6.64 18.93
N GLN A 137 6.23 -6.77 19.45
CA GLN A 137 6.98 -8.04 19.51
C GLN A 137 6.21 -9.18 20.17
N TYR A 138 5.36 -8.89 21.16
CA TYR A 138 4.58 -9.91 21.88
C TYR A 138 3.35 -10.44 21.11
N LYS A 139 2.92 -9.72 20.05
CA LYS A 139 1.79 -10.13 19.19
C LYS A 139 2.24 -10.84 17.92
N ALA A 140 3.48 -10.63 17.48
CA ALA A 140 3.97 -11.00 16.16
C ALA A 140 3.76 -12.48 15.85
N GLU A 141 4.15 -13.38 16.74
CA GLU A 141 4.01 -14.82 16.55
C GLU A 141 2.54 -15.24 16.42
N LYS A 142 1.66 -14.69 17.27
CA LYS A 142 0.23 -14.98 17.22
C LYS A 142 -0.38 -14.52 15.91
N ILE A 143 -0.01 -13.34 15.43
CA ILE A 143 -0.47 -12.82 14.14
C ILE A 143 0.03 -13.71 13.01
N ALA A 144 1.31 -14.09 12.98
CA ALA A 144 1.89 -14.94 11.96
C ALA A 144 1.17 -16.30 11.87
N ASN A 145 0.97 -16.96 13.01
CA ASN A 145 0.28 -18.26 13.08
C ASN A 145 -1.18 -18.15 12.63
N PHE A 146 -1.88 -17.10 13.03
CA PHE A 146 -3.26 -16.85 12.57
C PHE A 146 -3.31 -16.64 11.06
N LEU A 147 -2.42 -15.83 10.50
CA LEU A 147 -2.42 -15.52 9.06
C LEU A 147 -2.11 -16.75 8.21
N THR A 148 -1.18 -17.61 8.64
CA THR A 148 -0.89 -18.88 7.96
C THR A 148 -2.13 -19.79 7.98
N PHE A 149 -2.73 -20.00 9.14
CA PHE A 149 -3.95 -20.79 9.26
C PHE A 149 -5.11 -20.23 8.44
N ALA A 150 -5.33 -18.92 8.49
CA ALA A 150 -6.40 -18.26 7.74
C ALA A 150 -6.18 -18.38 6.23
N PHE A 151 -4.93 -18.25 5.76
CA PHE A 151 -4.61 -18.44 4.34
C PHE A 151 -4.91 -19.88 3.90
N ASP A 152 -4.43 -20.88 4.62
CA ASP A 152 -4.65 -22.29 4.30
C ASP A 152 -6.14 -22.65 4.27
N THR A 153 -6.93 -22.01 5.13
CA THR A 153 -8.39 -22.20 5.19
C THR A 153 -9.12 -21.57 4.01
N VAL A 154 -8.65 -20.41 3.55
CA VAL A 154 -9.34 -19.61 2.53
C VAL A 154 -8.83 -19.90 1.12
N ALA A 155 -7.53 -20.18 0.95
CA ALA A 155 -6.88 -20.40 -0.33
C ALA A 155 -7.59 -21.43 -1.23
N PRO A 156 -8.09 -22.58 -0.74
CA PRO A 156 -8.81 -23.55 -1.59
C PRO A 156 -10.03 -22.98 -2.30
N LYS A 157 -10.65 -21.92 -1.79
CA LYS A 157 -11.82 -21.26 -2.40
C LYS A 157 -11.49 -20.45 -3.66
N PHE A 158 -10.22 -20.17 -3.90
CA PHE A 158 -9.73 -19.46 -5.06
C PHE A 158 -9.29 -20.36 -6.21
N TYR A 159 -9.28 -21.68 -5.98
CA TYR A 159 -8.96 -22.67 -7.02
C TYR A 159 -10.24 -23.24 -7.65
N SER A 160 -10.09 -23.75 -8.89
CA SER A 160 -11.16 -24.49 -9.54
C SER A 160 -11.45 -25.79 -8.75
N LYS A 161 -12.68 -26.32 -8.89
CA LYS A 161 -13.03 -27.61 -8.26
C LYS A 161 -12.10 -28.75 -8.70
N SER A 162 -11.66 -28.72 -9.97
CA SER A 162 -10.73 -29.73 -10.51
C SER A 162 -9.33 -29.61 -9.89
N ASP A 163 -8.82 -28.38 -9.73
CA ASP A 163 -7.50 -28.18 -9.14
C ASP A 163 -7.50 -28.48 -7.64
N THR A 164 -8.57 -28.10 -6.93
CA THR A 164 -8.75 -28.46 -5.52
C THR A 164 -8.81 -29.97 -5.34
N ALA A 165 -9.51 -30.69 -6.21
CA ALA A 165 -9.60 -32.15 -6.12
C ALA A 165 -8.29 -32.86 -6.45
N ARG A 166 -7.46 -32.30 -7.35
CA ARG A 166 -6.12 -32.82 -7.68
C ARG A 166 -5.06 -32.47 -6.65
N GLY A 167 -5.24 -31.38 -5.91
CA GLY A 167 -4.26 -30.85 -4.97
C GLY A 167 -3.16 -30.02 -5.63
N TYR A 168 -3.24 -29.73 -6.93
CA TYR A 168 -2.30 -28.87 -7.67
C TYR A 168 -2.99 -28.20 -8.87
N MET A 169 -2.44 -27.08 -9.31
CA MET A 169 -2.84 -26.39 -10.53
C MET A 169 -1.85 -26.72 -11.67
N ILE A 170 -2.35 -26.71 -12.89
CA ILE A 170 -1.52 -26.84 -14.09
C ILE A 170 -1.21 -25.43 -14.60
N THR A 171 0.06 -25.10 -14.69
CA THR A 171 0.54 -23.88 -15.35
C THR A 171 1.08 -24.24 -16.72
N GLN A 172 0.96 -23.35 -17.71
CA GLN A 172 1.70 -23.49 -18.96
C GLN A 172 3.18 -23.32 -18.59
N GLY A 173 3.95 -24.40 -18.60
CA GLY A 173 5.39 -24.34 -18.41
C GLY A 173 6.01 -23.43 -19.46
N ASP A 174 7.03 -22.66 -19.10
CA ASP A 174 7.95 -22.13 -20.08
C ASP A 174 8.50 -23.33 -20.83
N ASP A 175 8.07 -23.56 -22.07
CA ASP A 175 8.76 -24.45 -22.97
C ASP A 175 10.18 -23.90 -23.07
N MET A 176 11.11 -24.65 -22.49
CA MET A 176 12.53 -24.32 -22.56
C MET A 176 12.92 -24.32 -24.04
N ALA A 177 13.17 -23.14 -24.57
CA ALA A 177 13.91 -22.94 -25.80
C ALA A 177 15.41 -22.92 -25.49
#